data_ae9a52ccefe40bac90cf3aa40e82aa45
#
_entry.id   ae9a52ccefe40bac90cf3aa40e82aa45
#
_cell.length_a   1.000
_cell.length_b   1.000
_cell.length_c   1.000
_cell.angle_alpha   90.00
_cell.angle_beta   90.00
_cell.angle_gamma   90.00
#
_symmetry.space_group_name_H-M   'P 1'
#
loop_
_entity.id
_entity.type
_entity.pdbx_description
1 polymer ?
#
loop_
_entity_poly.entity_id
_entity_poly.type
_entity_poly.pdbx_seq_one_letter_code
_entity_poly.pdbx_strand_id
1 'polypeptide(L)'
;MSKEQMRRPLRRLYLLYHEVRPTLTRYSYVVATDMFEKQVDLFVQLRGNEGSELWPEVTFDDGHISNIEFAAPILQPRGVKARFFITVGWTGKKPGYMGWPELRVLHEMGQFIGAHGWTHKLLTHCSEEELQTELRAARLTLEDKLGASITTMSLPGGRYNRRVLSACEKAGYTEIYTSIPRAATPPLEPMVGRLNIRGDMTLEWISNLFRPGSDVLSSLDRQYRMKAAAKTLLGDRLYERIWEILNRKEPETGAEVVADEDSAHYQ
;
A
#
# COMPACT_ATOMS: atom_id res chain seq x y z
N MET A 1 -27.93 -24.74 -28.33
CA MET A 1 -27.48 -24.60 -26.96
C MET A 1 -26.30 -23.61 -26.96
N SER A 2 -26.58 -22.35 -26.66
CA SER A 2 -25.57 -21.29 -26.59
C SER A 2 -24.62 -21.59 -25.42
N LYS A 3 -23.34 -21.72 -25.68
CA LYS A 3 -22.30 -21.69 -24.66
C LYS A 3 -22.33 -20.28 -24.07
N GLU A 4 -23.03 -20.11 -22.96
CA GLU A 4 -22.87 -18.98 -22.08
C GLU A 4 -21.37 -18.91 -21.75
N GLN A 5 -20.68 -17.96 -22.38
CA GLN A 5 -19.28 -17.67 -22.07
C GLN A 5 -19.22 -17.34 -20.58
N MET A 6 -18.77 -18.27 -19.76
CA MET A 6 -18.51 -18.04 -18.34
C MET A 6 -17.53 -16.87 -18.28
N ARG A 7 -18.05 -15.66 -18.09
CA ARG A 7 -17.23 -14.45 -17.87
C ARG A 7 -16.31 -14.76 -16.69
N ARG A 8 -15.01 -14.68 -16.91
CA ARG A 8 -14.04 -14.83 -15.82
C ARG A 8 -14.37 -13.80 -14.74
N PRO A 9 -14.30 -14.16 -13.46
CA PRO A 9 -14.59 -13.20 -12.38
C PRO A 9 -13.62 -12.03 -12.50
N LEU A 10 -14.17 -10.81 -12.41
CA LEU A 10 -13.41 -9.57 -12.45
C LEU A 10 -12.41 -9.54 -11.28
N ARG A 11 -11.14 -9.39 -11.58
CA ARG A 11 -10.08 -9.28 -10.59
C ARG A 11 -9.78 -7.80 -10.29
N ARG A 12 -9.23 -7.52 -9.12
CA ARG A 12 -8.80 -6.18 -8.70
C ARG A 12 -7.29 -6.15 -8.45
N LEU A 13 -6.60 -5.21 -9.06
CA LEU A 13 -5.19 -4.94 -8.77
C LEU A 13 -5.10 -3.68 -7.91
N TYR A 14 -4.72 -3.86 -6.68
CA TYR A 14 -4.48 -2.75 -5.76
C TYR A 14 -3.09 -2.16 -6.02
N LEU A 15 -3.06 -0.87 -6.33
CA LEU A 15 -1.85 -0.10 -6.60
C LEU A 15 -1.49 0.70 -5.35
N LEU A 16 -0.29 0.49 -4.84
CA LEU A 16 0.19 1.12 -3.61
C LEU A 16 1.04 2.34 -3.94
N TYR A 17 0.56 3.50 -3.54
CA TYR A 17 1.25 4.79 -3.57
C TYR A 17 1.65 5.21 -2.16
N HIS A 18 2.61 6.12 -2.05
CA HIS A 18 2.96 6.79 -0.80
C HIS A 18 2.76 8.30 -0.93
N GLU A 19 3.48 8.94 -1.84
CA GLU A 19 3.44 10.39 -2.02
C GLU A 19 3.12 10.78 -3.46
N VAL A 20 2.34 11.84 -3.63
CA VAL A 20 2.08 12.50 -4.91
C VAL A 20 2.50 13.94 -4.78
N ARG A 21 3.52 14.38 -5.55
CA ARG A 21 4.08 15.75 -5.45
C ARG A 21 4.20 16.38 -6.83
N PRO A 22 4.22 17.73 -6.93
CA PRO A 22 4.42 18.42 -8.20
C PRO A 22 5.71 18.04 -8.91
N THR A 23 6.77 17.70 -8.15
CA THR A 23 8.07 17.30 -8.66
C THR A 23 8.55 16.00 -8.02
N LEU A 24 9.28 15.20 -8.79
CA LEU A 24 9.95 14.01 -8.27
C LEU A 24 11.05 14.40 -7.29
N THR A 25 11.29 13.54 -6.33
CA THR A 25 12.38 13.65 -5.36
C THR A 25 13.33 12.45 -5.50
N ARG A 26 14.34 12.36 -4.65
CA ARG A 26 15.20 11.16 -4.57
C ARG A 26 14.45 9.95 -3.97
N TYR A 27 13.38 10.18 -3.25
CA TYR A 27 12.53 9.11 -2.71
C TYR A 27 11.75 8.44 -3.83
N SER A 28 12.04 7.18 -4.11
CA SER A 28 11.53 6.45 -5.27
C SER A 28 10.01 6.25 -5.28
N TYR A 29 9.34 6.39 -4.13
CA TYR A 29 7.88 6.27 -3.99
C TYR A 29 7.13 7.60 -4.10
N VAL A 30 7.79 8.66 -4.56
CA VAL A 30 7.13 9.91 -4.98
C VAL A 30 6.73 9.79 -6.44
N VAL A 31 5.44 9.94 -6.73
CA VAL A 31 4.89 10.02 -8.09
C VAL A 31 4.58 11.47 -8.41
N ALA A 32 4.99 11.96 -9.58
CA ALA A 32 4.68 13.32 -10.02
C ALA A 32 3.17 13.50 -10.21
N THR A 33 2.63 14.66 -9.83
CA THR A 33 1.19 14.96 -9.87
C THR A 33 0.60 14.76 -11.27
N ASP A 34 1.30 15.22 -12.31
CA ASP A 34 0.87 15.05 -13.71
C ASP A 34 0.86 13.58 -14.16
N MET A 35 1.81 12.78 -13.67
CA MET A 35 1.85 11.35 -13.93
C MET A 35 0.72 10.62 -13.19
N PHE A 36 0.48 10.98 -11.92
CA PHE A 36 -0.61 10.41 -11.14
C PHE A 36 -1.97 10.72 -11.79
N GLU A 37 -2.17 11.96 -12.27
CA GLU A 37 -3.38 12.34 -12.98
C GLU A 37 -3.62 11.49 -14.24
N LYS A 38 -2.60 11.30 -15.08
CA LYS A 38 -2.66 10.43 -16.28
C LYS A 38 -2.96 8.97 -15.92
N GLN A 39 -2.39 8.48 -14.81
CA GLN A 39 -2.68 7.13 -14.31
C GLN A 39 -4.14 7.00 -13.86
N VAL A 40 -4.68 7.98 -13.14
CA VAL A 40 -6.08 7.98 -12.70
C VAL A 40 -7.03 8.05 -13.89
N ASP A 41 -6.73 8.86 -14.92
CA ASP A 41 -7.52 8.91 -16.15
C ASP A 41 -7.55 7.54 -16.86
N LEU A 42 -6.41 6.87 -16.95
CA LEU A 42 -6.32 5.50 -17.44
C LEU A 42 -7.19 4.54 -16.60
N PHE A 43 -7.19 4.66 -15.28
CA PHE A 43 -7.98 3.79 -14.39
C PHE A 43 -9.48 3.99 -14.57
N VAL A 44 -9.94 5.21 -14.79
CA VAL A 44 -11.34 5.51 -15.12
C VAL A 44 -11.73 4.85 -16.44
N GLN A 45 -10.88 4.97 -17.47
CA GLN A 45 -11.12 4.33 -18.79
C GLN A 45 -11.20 2.80 -18.66
N LEU A 46 -10.29 2.18 -17.89
CA LEU A 46 -10.27 0.72 -17.67
C LEU A 46 -11.54 0.23 -16.95
N ARG A 47 -12.04 1.00 -15.97
CA ARG A 47 -13.29 0.66 -15.25
C ARG A 47 -14.54 0.81 -16.13
N GLY A 48 -14.51 1.73 -17.07
CA GLY A 48 -15.58 1.91 -18.07
C GLY A 48 -15.60 0.85 -19.17
N ASN A 49 -14.56 0.03 -19.31
CA ASN A 49 -14.44 -0.98 -20.34
C ASN A 49 -15.01 -2.32 -19.87
N GLU A 50 -16.17 -2.73 -20.41
CA GLU A 50 -16.83 -4.01 -20.10
C GLU A 50 -15.99 -5.26 -20.43
N GLY A 51 -14.97 -5.13 -21.27
CA GLY A 51 -14.05 -6.20 -21.63
C GLY A 51 -12.86 -6.35 -20.69
N SER A 52 -12.70 -5.48 -19.70
CA SER A 52 -11.57 -5.52 -18.77
C SER A 52 -11.73 -6.66 -17.76
N GLU A 53 -10.74 -7.56 -17.69
CA GLU A 53 -10.69 -8.66 -16.70
C GLU A 53 -9.99 -8.24 -15.40
N LEU A 54 -9.34 -7.08 -15.38
CA LEU A 54 -8.54 -6.58 -14.25
C LEU A 54 -8.83 -5.09 -14.04
N TRP A 55 -9.31 -4.73 -12.84
CA TRP A 55 -9.58 -3.35 -12.47
C TRP A 55 -8.55 -2.79 -11.51
N PRO A 56 -8.10 -1.54 -11.75
CA PRO A 56 -7.22 -0.84 -10.82
C PRO A 56 -7.99 -0.35 -9.59
N GLU A 57 -7.37 -0.52 -8.43
CA GLU A 57 -7.78 0.06 -7.15
C GLU A 57 -6.63 0.87 -6.58
N VAL A 58 -6.88 2.08 -6.10
CA VAL A 58 -5.86 3.00 -5.60
C VAL A 58 -5.75 2.89 -4.08
N THR A 59 -4.54 2.74 -3.57
CA THR A 59 -4.25 2.73 -2.13
C THR A 59 -3.04 3.61 -1.82
N PHE A 60 -3.03 4.22 -0.64
CA PHE A 60 -1.91 5.02 -0.11
C PHE A 60 -1.52 4.49 1.25
N ASP A 61 -0.22 4.43 1.54
CA ASP A 61 0.29 4.13 2.86
C ASP A 61 0.84 5.40 3.54
N ASP A 62 1.13 5.30 4.84
CA ASP A 62 1.74 6.28 5.74
C ASP A 62 0.85 7.46 6.16
N GLY A 63 0.02 7.99 5.30
CA GLY A 63 -0.78 9.18 5.59
C GLY A 63 -0.04 10.49 5.36
N HIS A 64 0.86 10.56 4.35
CA HIS A 64 1.59 11.79 4.01
C HIS A 64 0.62 12.91 3.58
N ILE A 65 0.95 14.17 3.92
CA ILE A 65 0.11 15.35 3.64
C ILE A 65 -0.19 15.53 2.14
N SER A 66 0.71 15.14 1.26
CA SER A 66 0.51 15.19 -0.18
C SER A 66 -0.69 14.38 -0.70
N ASN A 67 -1.17 13.44 0.11
CA ASN A 67 -2.33 12.63 -0.25
C ASN A 67 -3.61 13.48 -0.29
N ILE A 68 -3.77 14.42 0.63
CA ILE A 68 -4.90 15.35 0.62
C ILE A 68 -4.64 16.58 -0.25
N GLU A 69 -3.40 17.07 -0.29
CA GLU A 69 -3.06 18.28 -1.05
C GLU A 69 -3.07 18.05 -2.57
N PHE A 70 -2.60 16.91 -3.05
CA PHE A 70 -2.43 16.65 -4.48
C PHE A 70 -3.21 15.43 -4.98
N ALA A 71 -3.25 14.32 -4.25
CA ALA A 71 -3.92 13.12 -4.76
C ALA A 71 -5.44 13.21 -4.67
N ALA A 72 -6.01 13.63 -3.55
CA ALA A 72 -7.46 13.73 -3.35
C ALA A 72 -8.15 14.66 -4.36
N PRO A 73 -7.60 15.86 -4.69
CA PRO A 73 -8.16 16.74 -5.73
C PRO A 73 -8.19 16.13 -7.14
N ILE A 74 -7.32 15.17 -7.43
CA ILE A 74 -7.32 14.43 -8.71
C ILE A 74 -8.35 13.31 -8.70
N LEU A 75 -8.47 12.58 -7.59
CA LEU A 75 -9.35 11.43 -7.45
C LEU A 75 -10.84 11.84 -7.41
N GLN A 76 -11.17 12.90 -6.65
CA GLN A 76 -12.54 13.27 -6.34
C GLN A 76 -13.38 13.64 -7.57
N PRO A 77 -12.93 14.53 -8.49
CA PRO A 77 -13.71 14.90 -9.68
C PRO A 77 -13.94 13.71 -10.62
N ARG A 78 -13.07 12.70 -10.56
CA ARG A 78 -13.12 11.49 -11.38
C ARG A 78 -13.95 10.36 -10.75
N GLY A 79 -14.52 10.59 -9.56
CA GLY A 79 -15.31 9.60 -8.82
C GLY A 79 -14.49 8.39 -8.35
N VAL A 80 -13.16 8.50 -8.32
CA VAL A 80 -12.28 7.41 -7.91
C VAL A 80 -12.17 7.40 -6.38
N LYS A 81 -12.54 6.25 -5.78
CA LYS A 81 -12.37 6.01 -4.35
C LYS A 81 -11.04 5.30 -4.12
N ALA A 82 -10.26 5.80 -3.16
CA ALA A 82 -9.00 5.23 -2.75
C ALA A 82 -9.05 4.80 -1.27
N ARG A 83 -8.11 3.95 -0.86
CA ARG A 83 -7.88 3.59 0.55
C ARG A 83 -6.62 4.27 1.05
N PHE A 84 -6.72 4.93 2.19
CA PHE A 84 -5.60 5.61 2.84
C PHE A 84 -5.30 4.90 4.15
N PHE A 85 -4.14 4.27 4.23
CA PHE A 85 -3.68 3.56 5.42
C PHE A 85 -2.78 4.48 6.25
N ILE A 86 -3.17 4.72 7.49
CA ILE A 86 -2.65 5.79 8.32
C ILE A 86 -1.75 5.24 9.42
N THR A 87 -0.53 5.77 9.53
CA THR A 87 0.35 5.58 10.68
C THR A 87 -0.08 6.51 11.80
N VAL A 88 -0.83 5.97 12.75
CA VAL A 88 -1.60 6.75 13.74
C VAL A 88 -0.72 7.62 14.64
N GLY A 89 0.44 7.11 15.05
CA GLY A 89 1.38 7.85 15.90
C GLY A 89 2.00 9.08 15.21
N TRP A 90 1.96 9.14 13.88
CA TRP A 90 2.47 10.29 13.11
C TRP A 90 1.42 11.38 12.92
N THR A 91 0.12 11.02 13.01
CA THR A 91 -1.00 11.92 12.75
C THR A 91 -0.99 13.14 13.67
N GLY A 92 -0.83 14.33 13.08
CA GLY A 92 -0.77 15.61 13.80
C GLY A 92 0.49 15.82 14.65
N LYS A 93 1.49 14.93 14.54
CA LYS A 93 2.74 15.00 15.34
C LYS A 93 3.98 15.08 14.46
N LYS A 94 4.05 14.27 13.41
CA LYS A 94 5.20 14.21 12.50
C LYS A 94 5.02 15.23 11.37
N PRO A 95 5.99 16.14 11.14
CA PRO A 95 5.93 17.07 10.01
C PRO A 95 5.79 16.33 8.67
N GLY A 96 4.99 16.89 7.76
CA GLY A 96 4.73 16.28 6.45
C GLY A 96 3.64 15.20 6.43
N TYR A 97 3.05 14.88 7.57
CA TYR A 97 1.94 13.91 7.67
C TYR A 97 0.63 14.61 8.05
N MET A 98 -0.49 14.03 7.60
CA MET A 98 -1.82 14.55 7.87
C MET A 98 -2.13 14.58 9.36
N GLY A 99 -2.85 15.64 9.79
CA GLY A 99 -3.49 15.68 11.10
C GLY A 99 -4.92 15.12 11.05
N TRP A 100 -5.57 15.14 12.21
CA TRP A 100 -6.96 14.68 12.34
C TRP A 100 -7.96 15.48 11.50
N PRO A 101 -7.82 16.83 11.33
CA PRO A 101 -8.69 17.58 10.42
C PRO A 101 -8.64 17.08 8.99
N GLU A 102 -7.45 16.85 8.43
CA GLU A 102 -7.24 16.37 7.06
C GLU A 102 -7.82 14.96 6.88
N LEU A 103 -7.66 14.07 7.85
CA LEU A 103 -8.22 12.72 7.82
C LEU A 103 -9.76 12.74 7.84
N ARG A 104 -10.37 13.66 8.61
CA ARG A 104 -11.83 13.84 8.58
C ARG A 104 -12.30 14.33 7.23
N VAL A 105 -11.61 15.28 6.61
CA VAL A 105 -11.93 15.76 5.26
C VAL A 105 -11.85 14.62 4.25
N LEU A 106 -10.80 13.80 4.26
CA LEU A 106 -10.72 12.62 3.38
C LEU A 106 -11.88 11.66 3.59
N HIS A 107 -12.25 11.41 4.83
CA HIS A 107 -13.38 10.54 5.17
C HIS A 107 -14.73 11.13 4.67
N GLU A 108 -14.96 12.42 4.88
CA GLU A 108 -16.14 13.15 4.40
C GLU A 108 -16.22 13.20 2.86
N MET A 109 -15.08 13.23 2.16
CA MET A 109 -15.02 13.04 0.72
C MET A 109 -15.39 11.62 0.28
N GLY A 110 -15.68 10.72 1.24
CA GLY A 110 -16.03 9.32 1.02
C GLY A 110 -14.87 8.44 0.61
N GLN A 111 -13.64 8.83 0.96
CA GLN A 111 -12.47 7.97 0.82
C GLN A 111 -12.44 6.95 1.97
N PHE A 112 -11.80 5.80 1.75
CA PHE A 112 -11.69 4.76 2.77
C PHE A 112 -10.44 4.98 3.61
N ILE A 113 -10.59 4.97 4.94
CA ILE A 113 -9.47 5.05 5.87
C ILE A 113 -9.23 3.67 6.47
N GLY A 114 -7.95 3.26 6.52
CA GLY A 114 -7.48 2.05 7.17
C GLY A 114 -6.28 2.34 8.08
N ALA A 115 -5.84 1.34 8.83
CA ALA A 115 -4.68 1.47 9.72
C ALA A 115 -3.38 1.05 9.02
N HIS A 116 -2.26 1.70 9.38
CA HIS A 116 -0.89 1.34 9.01
C HIS A 116 0.03 1.23 10.23
N GLY A 117 -0.50 0.69 11.31
CA GLY A 117 0.17 0.64 12.60
C GLY A 117 0.12 1.94 13.37
N TRP A 118 0.83 1.95 14.49
CA TRP A 118 0.99 3.13 15.33
C TRP A 118 2.31 3.87 15.03
N THR A 119 3.44 3.14 15.04
CA THR A 119 4.80 3.69 14.88
C THR A 119 5.44 3.39 13.54
N HIS A 120 4.77 2.62 12.67
CA HIS A 120 5.32 2.08 11.43
C HIS A 120 6.43 1.01 11.64
N LYS A 121 6.54 0.41 12.83
CA LYS A 121 7.46 -0.71 13.07
C LYS A 121 7.09 -1.93 12.24
N LEU A 122 8.09 -2.70 11.82
CA LEU A 122 7.88 -4.02 11.25
C LEU A 122 7.21 -4.93 12.28
N LEU A 123 5.96 -5.31 12.06
CA LEU A 123 5.15 -6.07 13.03
C LEU A 123 5.76 -7.43 13.40
N THR A 124 6.60 -8.00 12.52
CA THR A 124 7.34 -9.23 12.80
C THR A 124 8.40 -9.08 13.88
N HIS A 125 8.85 -7.85 14.17
CA HIS A 125 9.84 -7.51 15.18
C HIS A 125 9.21 -7.05 16.52
N CYS A 126 7.90 -6.79 16.53
CA CYS A 126 7.18 -6.34 17.72
C CYS A 126 6.98 -7.49 18.74
N SER A 127 7.01 -7.19 20.02
CA SER A 127 6.52 -8.07 21.10
C SER A 127 5.00 -8.23 21.00
N GLU A 128 4.40 -9.10 21.82
CA GLU A 128 2.93 -9.22 21.90
C GLU A 128 2.27 -7.94 22.41
N GLU A 129 2.92 -7.25 23.32
CA GLU A 129 2.47 -6.00 23.91
C GLU A 129 2.53 -4.85 22.90
N GLU A 130 3.64 -4.74 22.17
CA GLU A 130 3.78 -3.80 21.06
C GLU A 130 2.73 -4.06 19.96
N LEU A 131 2.43 -5.33 19.61
CA LEU A 131 1.38 -5.64 18.65
C LEU A 131 0.00 -5.14 19.08
N GLN A 132 -0.31 -5.09 20.39
CA GLN A 132 -1.58 -4.51 20.86
C GLN A 132 -1.61 -3.00 20.56
N THR A 133 -0.49 -2.31 20.73
CA THR A 133 -0.39 -0.87 20.40
C THR A 133 -0.45 -0.65 18.88
N GLU A 134 0.37 -1.36 18.12
CA GLU A 134 0.46 -1.21 16.67
C GLU A 134 -0.86 -1.56 15.95
N LEU A 135 -1.61 -2.51 16.47
CA LEU A 135 -2.81 -3.01 15.81
C LEU A 135 -4.10 -2.48 16.48
N ARG A 136 -4.33 -2.87 17.73
CA ARG A 136 -5.60 -2.59 18.40
C ARG A 136 -5.74 -1.14 18.80
N ALA A 137 -4.71 -0.53 19.42
CA ALA A 137 -4.78 0.87 19.80
C ALA A 137 -4.87 1.79 18.57
N ALA A 138 -4.11 1.49 17.49
CA ALA A 138 -4.20 2.21 16.23
C ALA A 138 -5.62 2.18 15.66
N ARG A 139 -6.26 1.00 15.57
CA ARG A 139 -7.63 0.85 15.09
C ARG A 139 -8.62 1.67 15.92
N LEU A 140 -8.64 1.46 17.22
CA LEU A 140 -9.60 2.12 18.12
C LEU A 140 -9.45 3.64 18.11
N THR A 141 -8.22 4.14 17.96
CA THR A 141 -7.98 5.59 17.86
C THR A 141 -8.54 6.16 16.57
N LEU A 142 -8.36 5.47 15.42
CA LEU A 142 -8.98 5.90 14.16
C LEU A 142 -10.51 5.88 14.26
N GLU A 143 -11.09 4.83 14.83
CA GLU A 143 -12.54 4.72 15.03
C GLU A 143 -13.08 5.85 15.91
N ASP A 144 -12.42 6.16 17.03
CA ASP A 144 -12.79 7.28 17.93
C ASP A 144 -12.73 8.62 17.21
N LYS A 145 -11.68 8.89 16.43
CA LYS A 145 -11.46 10.18 15.78
C LYS A 145 -12.31 10.41 14.53
N LEU A 146 -12.73 9.35 13.86
CA LEU A 146 -13.48 9.41 12.58
C LEU A 146 -14.95 9.03 12.75
N GLY A 147 -15.35 8.39 13.85
CA GLY A 147 -16.71 7.90 14.07
C GLY A 147 -17.10 6.77 13.09
N ALA A 148 -16.13 6.03 12.55
CA ALA A 148 -16.34 5.00 11.53
C ALA A 148 -15.59 3.73 11.89
N SER A 149 -16.13 2.56 11.51
CA SER A 149 -15.46 1.28 11.73
C SER A 149 -14.22 1.13 10.83
N ILE A 150 -13.11 0.71 11.42
CA ILE A 150 -11.83 0.47 10.73
C ILE A 150 -11.55 -1.03 10.72
N THR A 151 -11.74 -1.66 9.58
CA THR A 151 -11.60 -3.12 9.40
C THR A 151 -10.42 -3.50 8.51
N THR A 152 -9.71 -2.53 7.96
CA THR A 152 -8.63 -2.75 7.00
C THR A 152 -7.28 -2.33 7.56
N MET A 153 -6.26 -3.16 7.34
CA MET A 153 -4.89 -2.96 7.81
C MET A 153 -3.90 -3.11 6.65
N SER A 154 -3.02 -2.14 6.46
CA SER A 154 -1.81 -2.30 5.65
C SER A 154 -0.63 -2.62 6.55
N LEU A 155 0.14 -3.65 6.19
CA LEU A 155 1.28 -4.09 6.99
C LEU A 155 2.51 -3.22 6.70
N PRO A 156 3.09 -2.52 7.71
CA PRO A 156 4.34 -1.79 7.54
C PRO A 156 5.44 -2.66 6.93
N GLY A 157 6.07 -2.16 5.85
CA GLY A 157 7.07 -2.90 5.08
C GLY A 157 6.57 -4.19 4.41
N GLY A 158 5.26 -4.48 4.45
CA GLY A 158 4.64 -5.66 3.85
C GLY A 158 5.05 -6.99 4.50
N ARG A 159 5.78 -7.00 5.63
CA ARG A 159 6.27 -8.21 6.30
C ARG A 159 5.24 -8.79 7.27
N TYR A 160 5.09 -10.11 7.26
CA TYR A 160 4.18 -10.82 8.15
C TYR A 160 4.65 -12.26 8.43
N ASN A 161 4.07 -12.85 9.47
CA ASN A 161 4.13 -14.26 9.82
C ASN A 161 2.79 -14.67 10.43
N ARG A 162 2.63 -15.94 10.79
CA ARG A 162 1.35 -16.45 11.37
C ARG A 162 0.94 -15.70 12.64
N ARG A 163 1.92 -15.30 13.47
CA ARG A 163 1.67 -14.54 14.70
C ARG A 163 1.06 -13.16 14.39
N VAL A 164 1.65 -12.43 13.45
CA VAL A 164 1.15 -11.11 13.03
C VAL A 164 -0.26 -11.22 12.45
N LEU A 165 -0.52 -12.19 11.57
CA LEU A 165 -1.86 -12.38 10.99
C LEU A 165 -2.91 -12.68 12.06
N SER A 166 -2.60 -13.59 13.00
CA SER A 166 -3.48 -13.87 14.12
C SER A 166 -3.72 -12.66 15.04
N ALA A 167 -2.69 -11.82 15.23
CA ALA A 167 -2.83 -10.57 15.98
C ALA A 167 -3.72 -9.54 15.26
N CYS A 168 -3.61 -9.42 13.93
CA CYS A 168 -4.50 -8.58 13.11
C CYS A 168 -5.96 -9.03 13.23
N GLU A 169 -6.22 -10.34 13.11
CA GLU A 169 -7.56 -10.90 13.25
C GLU A 169 -8.14 -10.62 14.66
N LYS A 170 -7.36 -10.89 15.71
CA LYS A 170 -7.75 -10.60 17.11
C LYS A 170 -7.98 -9.12 17.36
N ALA A 171 -7.25 -8.24 16.66
CA ALA A 171 -7.48 -6.80 16.69
C ALA A 171 -8.74 -6.37 15.93
N GLY A 172 -9.39 -7.26 15.15
CA GLY A 172 -10.65 -7.02 14.44
C GLY A 172 -10.48 -6.57 12.98
N TYR A 173 -9.30 -6.75 12.39
CA TYR A 173 -9.11 -6.51 10.96
C TYR A 173 -9.60 -7.71 10.14
N THR A 174 -10.36 -7.43 9.09
CA THR A 174 -10.91 -8.43 8.16
C THR A 174 -10.21 -8.46 6.82
N GLU A 175 -9.56 -7.37 6.43
CA GLU A 175 -8.74 -7.27 5.22
C GLU A 175 -7.33 -6.78 5.59
N ILE A 176 -6.31 -7.53 5.19
CA ILE A 176 -4.89 -7.26 5.47
C ILE A 176 -4.16 -7.06 4.15
N TYR A 177 -3.70 -5.85 3.93
CA TYR A 177 -3.02 -5.44 2.71
C TYR A 177 -1.52 -5.66 2.82
N THR A 178 -0.96 -6.34 1.82
CA THR A 178 0.48 -6.66 1.70
C THR A 178 1.10 -5.96 0.51
N SER A 179 2.42 -6.10 0.33
CA SER A 179 3.14 -5.64 -0.88
C SER A 179 3.45 -6.79 -1.85
N ILE A 180 2.64 -7.86 -1.83
CA ILE A 180 2.76 -8.96 -2.79
C ILE A 180 2.08 -8.53 -4.09
N PRO A 181 2.78 -8.49 -5.25
CA PRO A 181 2.22 -8.01 -6.51
C PRO A 181 1.26 -9.04 -7.12
N ARG A 182 0.06 -9.11 -6.57
CA ARG A 182 -0.99 -10.07 -6.96
C ARG A 182 -2.35 -9.40 -7.00
N ALA A 183 -3.12 -9.72 -8.05
CA ALA A 183 -4.53 -9.32 -8.14
C ALA A 183 -5.41 -10.18 -7.23
N ALA A 184 -6.40 -9.56 -6.62
CA ALA A 184 -7.42 -10.22 -5.82
C ALA A 184 -8.68 -10.52 -6.66
N THR A 185 -9.33 -11.65 -6.36
CA THR A 185 -10.61 -12.04 -6.94
C THR A 185 -11.70 -11.92 -5.87
N PRO A 186 -12.81 -11.21 -6.13
CA PRO A 186 -13.93 -11.17 -5.18
C PRO A 186 -14.62 -12.55 -5.04
N PRO A 187 -15.14 -12.92 -3.85
CA PRO A 187 -14.99 -12.18 -2.59
C PRO A 187 -13.54 -12.13 -2.14
N LEU A 188 -13.13 -11.03 -1.50
CA LEU A 188 -11.74 -10.85 -1.09
C LEU A 188 -11.36 -11.88 -0.02
N GLU A 189 -10.21 -12.49 -0.21
CA GLU A 189 -9.54 -13.21 0.86
C GLU A 189 -9.04 -12.22 1.94
N PRO A 190 -8.84 -12.65 3.18
CA PRO A 190 -8.33 -11.77 4.24
C PRO A 190 -7.01 -11.08 3.88
N MET A 191 -6.19 -11.72 3.04
CA MET A 191 -4.92 -11.15 2.57
C MET A 191 -5.04 -10.62 1.15
N VAL A 192 -4.84 -9.32 0.99
CA VAL A 192 -4.91 -8.60 -0.27
C VAL A 192 -3.51 -8.22 -0.74
N GLY A 193 -3.14 -8.67 -1.95
CA GLY A 193 -1.89 -8.29 -2.60
C GLY A 193 -1.95 -6.89 -3.19
N ARG A 194 -0.80 -6.17 -3.23
CA ARG A 194 -0.69 -4.86 -3.87
C ARG A 194 0.60 -4.74 -4.67
N LEU A 195 0.57 -3.89 -5.67
CA LEU A 195 1.73 -3.52 -6.46
C LEU A 195 2.21 -2.12 -6.06
N ASN A 196 3.44 -2.01 -5.57
CA ASN A 196 4.06 -0.72 -5.25
C ASN A 196 4.31 0.08 -6.52
N ILE A 197 3.84 1.33 -6.54
CA ILE A 197 4.06 2.26 -7.65
C ILE A 197 5.20 3.21 -7.27
N ARG A 198 6.14 3.37 -8.22
CA ARG A 198 7.30 4.25 -8.05
C ARG A 198 7.27 5.35 -9.09
N GLY A 199 7.97 6.44 -8.80
CA GLY A 199 8.03 7.60 -9.67
C GLY A 199 8.71 7.38 -11.03
N ASP A 200 9.52 6.33 -11.15
CA ASP A 200 10.19 5.94 -12.40
C ASP A 200 9.33 5.07 -13.33
N MET A 201 8.14 4.64 -12.89
CA MET A 201 7.23 3.82 -13.69
C MET A 201 6.48 4.67 -14.71
N THR A 202 6.65 4.33 -15.99
CA THR A 202 5.99 5.05 -17.09
C THR A 202 4.51 4.69 -17.19
N LEU A 203 3.70 5.58 -17.77
CA LEU A 203 2.28 5.31 -18.04
C LEU A 203 2.09 4.09 -18.94
N GLU A 204 2.98 3.90 -19.93
CA GLU A 204 2.96 2.73 -20.80
C GLU A 204 3.17 1.44 -20.01
N TRP A 205 4.13 1.42 -19.08
CA TRP A 205 4.37 0.27 -18.23
C TRP A 205 3.15 -0.05 -17.36
N ILE A 206 2.52 0.97 -16.75
CA ILE A 206 1.28 0.81 -15.97
C ILE A 206 0.15 0.28 -16.88
N SER A 207 -0.02 0.83 -18.07
CA SER A 207 -1.03 0.37 -19.04
C SER A 207 -0.86 -1.09 -19.41
N ASN A 208 0.40 -1.55 -19.56
CA ASN A 208 0.72 -2.94 -19.90
C ASN A 208 0.27 -3.95 -18.84
N LEU A 209 0.14 -3.55 -17.55
CA LEU A 209 -0.40 -4.41 -16.48
C LEU A 209 -1.84 -4.87 -16.79
N PHE A 210 -2.61 -4.02 -17.45
CA PHE A 210 -4.04 -4.20 -17.68
C PHE A 210 -4.38 -4.69 -19.09
N ARG A 211 -3.40 -4.88 -19.97
CA ARG A 211 -3.61 -5.42 -21.31
C ARG A 211 -4.09 -6.88 -21.21
N PRO A 212 -5.10 -7.29 -21.97
CA PRO A 212 -5.49 -8.70 -22.09
C PRO A 212 -4.27 -9.58 -22.45
N GLY A 213 -4.07 -10.66 -21.71
CA GLY A 213 -2.95 -11.57 -21.94
C GLY A 213 -1.59 -11.08 -21.41
N SER A 214 -1.51 -9.94 -20.73
CA SER A 214 -0.26 -9.47 -20.11
C SER A 214 0.26 -10.45 -19.06
N ASP A 215 1.54 -10.76 -19.12
CA ASP A 215 2.25 -11.60 -18.16
C ASP A 215 3.05 -10.79 -17.12
N VAL A 216 3.03 -9.45 -17.21
CA VAL A 216 3.79 -8.54 -16.32
C VAL A 216 3.51 -8.84 -14.86
N LEU A 217 2.24 -8.87 -14.45
CA LEU A 217 1.87 -9.11 -13.06
C LEU A 217 2.25 -10.52 -12.60
N SER A 218 2.07 -11.55 -13.44
CA SER A 218 2.45 -12.92 -13.11
C SER A 218 3.97 -13.10 -13.03
N SER A 219 4.72 -12.36 -13.83
CA SER A 219 6.19 -12.30 -13.75
C SER A 219 6.66 -11.67 -12.45
N LEU A 220 6.05 -10.57 -12.04
CA LEU A 220 6.34 -9.89 -10.76
C LEU A 220 6.02 -10.81 -9.56
N ASP A 221 4.87 -11.47 -9.54
CA ASP A 221 4.52 -12.43 -8.46
C ASP A 221 5.51 -13.60 -8.40
N ARG A 222 5.95 -14.14 -9.57
CA ARG A 222 7.00 -15.16 -9.60
C ARG A 222 8.32 -14.67 -9.03
N GLN A 223 8.76 -13.49 -9.45
CA GLN A 223 10.00 -12.89 -8.93
C GLN A 223 9.93 -12.66 -7.42
N TYR A 224 8.79 -12.17 -6.93
CA TYR A 224 8.55 -12.01 -5.50
C TYR A 224 8.65 -13.34 -4.75
N ARG A 225 7.98 -14.40 -5.24
CA ARG A 225 8.04 -15.73 -4.62
C ARG A 225 9.45 -16.34 -4.64
N MET A 226 10.20 -16.16 -5.73
CA MET A 226 11.58 -16.62 -5.83
C MET A 226 12.47 -15.92 -4.80
N LYS A 227 12.35 -14.59 -4.67
CA LYS A 227 13.07 -13.82 -3.64
C LYS A 227 12.68 -14.24 -2.24
N ALA A 228 11.40 -14.45 -1.96
CA ALA A 228 10.90 -14.91 -0.68
C ALA A 228 11.43 -16.32 -0.32
N ALA A 229 11.42 -17.25 -1.29
CA ALA A 229 11.97 -18.60 -1.11
C ALA A 229 13.49 -18.57 -0.85
N ALA A 230 14.23 -17.79 -1.65
CA ALA A 230 15.67 -17.60 -1.45
C ALA A 230 15.98 -17.05 -0.05
N LYS A 231 15.21 -16.06 0.41
CA LYS A 231 15.35 -15.49 1.74
C LYS A 231 15.08 -16.52 2.84
N THR A 232 14.08 -17.37 2.67
CA THR A 232 13.76 -18.45 3.63
C THR A 232 14.88 -19.50 3.69
N LEU A 233 15.49 -19.83 2.55
CA LEU A 233 16.58 -20.82 2.48
C LEU A 233 17.92 -20.30 3.00
N LEU A 234 18.25 -19.05 2.69
CA LEU A 234 19.55 -18.44 3.05
C LEU A 234 19.53 -17.81 4.45
N GLY A 235 18.37 -17.57 5.02
CA GLY A 235 18.18 -16.76 6.22
C GLY A 235 18.33 -15.26 5.95
N ASP A 236 17.66 -14.43 6.75
CA ASP A 236 17.57 -12.99 6.54
C ASP A 236 18.94 -12.31 6.40
N ARG A 237 19.89 -12.61 7.32
CA ARG A 237 21.22 -11.97 7.34
C ARG A 237 22.09 -12.28 6.11
N LEU A 238 22.06 -13.53 5.64
CA LEU A 238 22.87 -13.91 4.48
C LEU A 238 22.26 -13.39 3.18
N TYR A 239 20.94 -13.43 3.07
CA TYR A 239 20.20 -12.87 1.95
C TYR A 239 20.44 -11.35 1.81
N GLU A 240 20.37 -10.59 2.90
CA GLU A 240 20.62 -9.14 2.92
C GLU A 240 22.06 -8.83 2.48
N ARG A 241 23.08 -9.54 2.98
CA ARG A 241 24.46 -9.39 2.51
C ARG A 241 24.65 -9.67 1.02
N ILE A 242 24.05 -10.75 0.51
CA ILE A 242 24.13 -11.09 -0.92
C ILE A 242 23.41 -10.01 -1.73
N TRP A 243 22.28 -9.55 -1.26
CA TRP A 243 21.50 -8.51 -1.92
C TRP A 243 22.24 -7.18 -1.97
N GLU A 244 22.88 -6.76 -0.90
CA GLU A 244 23.75 -5.57 -0.85
C GLU A 244 24.94 -5.67 -1.82
N ILE A 245 25.54 -6.85 -1.93
CA ILE A 245 26.67 -7.07 -2.87
C ILE A 245 26.19 -7.00 -4.34
N LEU A 246 25.05 -7.62 -4.65
CA LEU A 246 24.52 -7.67 -6.02
C LEU A 246 23.89 -6.33 -6.46
N ASN A 247 23.37 -5.52 -5.53
CA ASN A 247 22.73 -4.25 -5.82
C ASN A 247 23.58 -3.02 -5.43
N ARG A 248 24.89 -3.17 -5.26
CA ARG A 248 25.85 -2.06 -5.10
C ARG A 248 25.90 -1.20 -6.35
N LYS A 249 24.79 -0.55 -6.71
CA LYS A 249 24.76 0.60 -7.60
C LYS A 249 24.22 1.77 -6.83
N GLU A 250 25.15 2.64 -6.40
CA GLU A 250 25.04 3.93 -5.73
C GLU A 250 24.58 3.93 -4.27
N PRO A 251 25.19 4.75 -3.42
CA PRO A 251 24.79 4.88 -2.02
C PRO A 251 23.37 5.46 -1.98
N GLU A 252 22.44 4.70 -1.41
CA GLU A 252 21.14 5.21 -0.99
C GLU A 252 21.39 6.31 0.04
N THR A 253 21.32 7.55 -0.40
CA THR A 253 21.45 8.71 0.45
C THR A 253 20.13 8.98 1.14
N GLY A 254 20.00 8.54 2.37
CA GLY A 254 19.51 9.44 3.41
C GLY A 254 18.03 9.47 3.74
N ALA A 255 17.11 8.72 3.12
CA ALA A 255 15.72 8.78 3.54
C ALA A 255 15.25 7.56 4.37
N GLU A 256 15.86 6.38 4.15
CA GLU A 256 15.56 5.19 4.99
C GLU A 256 16.35 5.17 6.31
N VAL A 257 17.50 5.84 6.38
CA VAL A 257 18.34 5.93 7.59
C VAL A 257 17.69 6.85 8.65
N VAL A 258 16.88 7.83 8.23
CA VAL A 258 16.17 8.73 9.17
C VAL A 258 15.04 8.01 9.93
N ALA A 259 14.51 6.91 9.40
CA ALA A 259 13.47 6.14 10.09
C ALA A 259 14.00 5.24 11.23
N ASP A 260 15.29 4.85 11.17
CA ASP A 260 15.90 4.00 12.21
C ASP A 260 16.64 4.80 13.32
N GLU A 261 17.14 6.02 13.03
CA GLU A 261 17.82 6.83 14.05
C GLU A 261 16.86 7.54 15.02
N ASP A 262 15.63 7.85 14.63
CA ASP A 262 14.63 8.47 15.53
C ASP A 262 13.99 7.49 16.53
N SER A 263 14.21 6.19 16.39
CA SER A 263 13.75 5.20 17.39
C SER A 263 14.62 5.15 18.66
N ALA A 264 15.76 5.83 18.70
CA ALA A 264 16.70 5.80 19.83
C ALA A 264 16.47 6.93 20.88
N HIS A 265 15.53 7.86 20.67
CA HIS A 265 15.36 9.05 21.53
C HIS A 265 14.01 9.19 22.24
N TYR A 266 13.21 8.12 22.35
CA TYR A 266 12.05 8.12 23.25
C TYR A 266 12.14 6.94 24.21
N GLN A 267 12.97 7.11 25.28
CA GLN A 267 12.79 6.47 26.57
C GLN A 267 11.92 7.34 27.45
#